data_c77d289835da848a047f020d5722cf34
#
_entry.id   c77d289835da848a047f020d5722cf34
#
_cell.length_a   1.000
_cell.length_b   1.000
_cell.length_c   1.000
_cell.angle_alpha   90.00
_cell.angle_beta   90.00
_cell.angle_gamma   90.00
#
_symmetry.space_group_name_H-M   'P 1'
#
loop_
_entity.id
_entity.type
_entity.pdbx_description
1 polymer ?
#
loop_
_entity_poly.entity_id
_entity_poly.type
_entity_poly.pdbx_seq_one_letter_code
_entity_poly.pdbx_strand_id
1 'polypeptide(L)'
;AYEIDREQLAGWLGFASATRNSLDSVSDRDHVLELLSDASIGMVHLSRFAEDLIFFNTGEAGFVELSDRVTSGSSLMPQKKNPDALELIRGKCGRVQGALTGMMMTLKGLPLAYNKDMQEDKEGLFDALDTWLDCLHMGALVLDGIQVKRLRCQEAAQQGYANATELADYLVAKGVPFREAHHIVGEAVVEAIRQGKPLEDLALADLQKFSAVIGDDVYPILALQSCLDKRAAKGGVSPKQVAQAIAEAKNRLI
;
A
#
# COMPACT_ATOMS: atom_id res chain seq x y z
N ALA A 1 -19.31 28.09 -44.46
CA ALA A 1 -18.84 26.93 -43.70
C ALA A 1 -18.53 25.82 -44.71
N TYR A 2 -17.50 25.02 -44.42
CA TYR A 2 -17.17 23.85 -45.23
C TYR A 2 -18.09 22.68 -44.85
N GLU A 3 -18.45 21.87 -45.86
CA GLU A 3 -19.13 20.59 -45.58
C GLU A 3 -18.11 19.55 -45.13
N ILE A 4 -18.10 19.24 -43.84
CA ILE A 4 -17.20 18.26 -43.23
C ILE A 4 -18.06 17.13 -42.67
N ASP A 5 -17.76 15.88 -43.09
CA ASP A 5 -18.35 14.69 -42.47
C ASP A 5 -17.62 14.41 -41.15
N ARG A 6 -18.25 14.85 -40.07
CA ARG A 6 -17.69 14.73 -38.72
C ARG A 6 -17.72 13.29 -38.20
N GLU A 7 -18.68 12.48 -38.62
CA GLU A 7 -18.75 11.06 -38.23
C GLU A 7 -17.63 10.26 -38.91
N GLN A 8 -17.37 10.52 -40.21
CA GLN A 8 -16.25 9.92 -40.91
C GLN A 8 -14.91 10.30 -40.26
N LEU A 9 -14.74 11.56 -39.90
CA LEU A 9 -13.55 12.04 -39.21
C LEU A 9 -13.37 11.37 -37.83
N ALA A 10 -14.44 11.24 -37.05
CA ALA A 10 -14.41 10.53 -35.79
C ALA A 10 -13.96 9.08 -35.97
N GLY A 11 -14.50 8.37 -36.98
CA GLY A 11 -14.10 7.02 -37.32
C GLY A 11 -12.61 6.89 -37.70
N TRP A 12 -12.08 7.80 -38.50
CA TRP A 12 -10.66 7.79 -38.89
C TRP A 12 -9.71 8.04 -37.69
N LEU A 13 -10.16 8.82 -36.72
CA LEU A 13 -9.40 9.10 -35.49
C LEU A 13 -9.60 8.04 -34.39
N GLY A 14 -10.46 7.03 -34.62
CA GLY A 14 -10.74 5.97 -33.67
C GLY A 14 -11.71 6.32 -32.55
N PHE A 15 -12.46 7.43 -32.69
CA PHE A 15 -13.52 7.79 -31.76
C PHE A 15 -14.85 7.10 -32.08
N ALA A 16 -15.67 6.86 -31.07
CA ALA A 16 -16.96 6.19 -31.24
C ALA A 16 -17.98 7.01 -32.04
N SER A 17 -17.95 8.36 -31.93
CA SER A 17 -18.83 9.28 -32.64
C SER A 17 -18.31 10.72 -32.53
N ALA A 18 -18.88 11.63 -33.33
CA ALA A 18 -18.68 13.05 -33.16
C ALA A 18 -19.49 13.61 -31.98
N THR A 19 -19.00 14.70 -31.37
CA THR A 19 -19.73 15.42 -30.32
C THR A 19 -20.99 16.08 -30.88
N ARG A 20 -22.02 16.21 -30.04
CA ARG A 20 -23.35 16.67 -30.49
C ARG A 20 -23.58 18.17 -30.37
N ASN A 21 -22.78 18.85 -29.55
CA ASN A 21 -22.92 20.28 -29.31
C ASN A 21 -21.55 20.96 -29.40
N SER A 22 -21.39 21.86 -30.37
CA SER A 22 -20.10 22.53 -30.62
C SER A 22 -19.70 23.52 -29.52
N LEU A 23 -20.69 24.12 -28.84
CA LEU A 23 -20.45 25.05 -27.75
C LEU A 23 -19.86 24.32 -26.53
N ASP A 24 -20.44 23.19 -26.20
CA ASP A 24 -19.98 22.30 -25.13
C ASP A 24 -18.62 21.68 -25.48
N SER A 25 -18.48 21.14 -26.70
CA SER A 25 -17.25 20.46 -27.15
C SER A 25 -16.00 21.33 -27.06
N VAL A 26 -16.12 22.63 -27.35
CA VAL A 26 -14.95 23.55 -27.33
C VAL A 26 -14.62 23.99 -25.91
N SER A 27 -15.55 23.88 -24.97
CA SER A 27 -15.39 24.26 -23.56
C SER A 27 -15.03 23.08 -22.65
N ASP A 28 -15.27 21.85 -23.10
CA ASP A 28 -15.05 20.66 -22.28
C ASP A 28 -13.56 20.41 -22.00
N ARG A 29 -13.26 20.14 -20.75
CA ARG A 29 -11.96 19.72 -20.21
C ARG A 29 -12.09 18.57 -19.22
N ASP A 30 -13.18 17.83 -19.25
CA ASP A 30 -13.41 16.71 -18.35
C ASP A 30 -12.30 15.67 -18.47
N HIS A 31 -11.78 15.42 -19.68
CA HIS A 31 -10.64 14.53 -19.89
C HIS A 31 -9.37 14.98 -19.14
N VAL A 32 -9.16 16.29 -18.96
CA VAL A 32 -8.03 16.84 -18.18
C VAL A 32 -8.27 16.59 -16.69
N LEU A 33 -9.49 16.87 -16.22
CA LEU A 33 -9.86 16.63 -14.82
C LEU A 33 -9.81 15.16 -14.46
N GLU A 34 -10.26 14.27 -15.36
CA GLU A 34 -10.21 12.82 -15.17
C GLU A 34 -8.75 12.34 -15.03
N LEU A 35 -7.88 12.70 -15.99
CA LEU A 35 -6.46 12.34 -15.95
C LEU A 35 -5.75 12.85 -14.69
N LEU A 36 -6.00 14.09 -14.30
CA LEU A 36 -5.42 14.67 -13.07
C LEU A 36 -5.97 14.00 -11.81
N SER A 37 -7.24 13.59 -11.83
CA SER A 37 -7.85 12.83 -10.72
C SER A 37 -7.23 11.45 -10.60
N ASP A 38 -7.07 10.73 -11.69
CA ASP A 38 -6.43 9.42 -11.72
C ASP A 38 -4.96 9.50 -11.26
N ALA A 39 -4.23 10.50 -11.76
CA ALA A 39 -2.85 10.76 -11.32
C ALA A 39 -2.80 11.07 -9.83
N SER A 40 -3.73 11.86 -9.29
CA SER A 40 -3.81 12.20 -7.86
C SER A 40 -4.08 10.95 -7.01
N ILE A 41 -5.01 10.09 -7.42
CA ILE A 41 -5.29 8.81 -6.75
C ILE A 41 -4.06 7.91 -6.80
N GLY A 42 -3.43 7.80 -7.97
CA GLY A 42 -2.20 7.02 -8.15
C GLY A 42 -1.07 7.50 -7.23
N MET A 43 -0.88 8.82 -7.12
CA MET A 43 0.12 9.41 -6.23
C MET A 43 -0.17 9.18 -4.74
N VAL A 44 -1.44 9.16 -4.32
CA VAL A 44 -1.81 8.79 -2.93
C VAL A 44 -1.38 7.36 -2.63
N HIS A 45 -1.61 6.41 -3.56
CA HIS A 45 -1.14 5.03 -3.38
C HIS A 45 0.39 4.93 -3.35
N LEU A 46 1.09 5.64 -4.23
CA LEU A 46 2.55 5.70 -4.23
C LEU A 46 3.11 6.34 -2.96
N SER A 47 2.45 7.37 -2.42
CA SER A 47 2.83 8.00 -1.15
C SER A 47 2.73 7.02 0.03
N ARG A 48 1.67 6.22 0.10
CA ARG A 48 1.52 5.18 1.13
C ARG A 48 2.57 4.08 1.01
N PHE A 49 2.81 3.61 -0.21
CA PHE A 49 3.89 2.67 -0.51
C PHE A 49 5.26 3.22 -0.07
N ALA A 50 5.54 4.48 -0.39
CA ALA A 50 6.79 5.12 -0.01
C ALA A 50 6.93 5.22 1.52
N GLU A 51 5.87 5.58 2.24
CA GLU A 51 5.88 5.70 3.71
C GLU A 51 6.19 4.37 4.39
N ASP A 52 5.55 3.27 3.97
CA ASP A 52 5.82 1.94 4.50
C ASP A 52 7.29 1.55 4.31
N LEU A 53 7.86 1.77 3.11
CA LEU A 53 9.24 1.42 2.83
C LEU A 53 10.24 2.33 3.53
N ILE A 54 9.93 3.62 3.72
CA ILE A 54 10.75 4.53 4.54
C ILE A 54 10.82 3.99 5.96
N PHE A 55 9.68 3.65 6.56
CA PHE A 55 9.64 3.08 7.90
C PHE A 55 10.39 1.73 7.97
N PHE A 56 10.16 0.84 7.02
CA PHE A 56 10.81 -0.48 6.99
C PHE A 56 12.34 -0.39 6.82
N ASN A 57 12.84 0.70 6.22
CA ASN A 57 14.27 0.94 6.03
C ASN A 57 14.92 1.67 7.21
N THR A 58 14.16 2.13 8.23
CA THR A 58 14.76 2.75 9.42
C THR A 58 15.65 1.79 10.20
N GLY A 59 16.59 2.32 10.97
CA GLY A 59 17.44 1.50 11.84
C GLY A 59 16.67 0.73 12.90
N GLU A 60 15.57 1.30 13.37
CA GLU A 60 14.66 0.73 14.38
C GLU A 60 13.88 -0.47 13.82
N ALA A 61 13.29 -0.34 12.65
CA ALA A 61 12.58 -1.43 11.98
C ALA A 61 13.55 -2.42 11.34
N GLY A 62 14.37 -1.96 10.41
CA GLY A 62 15.41 -2.75 9.75
C GLY A 62 14.88 -3.91 8.93
N PHE A 63 13.66 -3.82 8.40
CA PHE A 63 13.01 -4.91 7.68
C PHE A 63 13.47 -5.04 6.24
N VAL A 64 13.88 -3.90 5.66
CA VAL A 64 14.41 -3.83 4.31
C VAL A 64 15.68 -2.99 4.27
N GLU A 65 16.44 -3.17 3.21
CA GLU A 65 17.56 -2.30 2.85
C GLU A 65 17.35 -1.85 1.40
N LEU A 66 17.42 -0.53 1.18
CA LEU A 66 17.34 0.06 -0.14
C LEU A 66 18.69 0.04 -0.83
N SER A 67 18.68 -0.08 -2.16
CA SER A 67 19.93 -0.01 -2.94
C SER A 67 20.50 1.40 -2.98
N ASP A 68 21.81 1.50 -3.21
CA ASP A 68 22.51 2.78 -3.34
C ASP A 68 22.02 3.62 -4.55
N ARG A 69 21.36 2.98 -5.51
CA ARG A 69 20.79 3.66 -6.70
C ARG A 69 19.62 4.58 -6.38
N VAL A 70 18.93 4.36 -5.26
CA VAL A 70 17.70 5.06 -4.85
C VAL A 70 17.84 5.75 -3.50
N THR A 71 19.06 5.81 -2.98
CA THR A 71 19.40 6.46 -1.71
C THR A 71 20.50 7.48 -1.94
N SER A 72 20.59 8.50 -1.09
CA SER A 72 21.73 9.40 -1.06
C SER A 72 22.51 9.29 0.24
N GLY A 73 23.81 9.51 0.14
CA GLY A 73 24.67 9.64 1.32
C GLY A 73 24.55 11.01 1.96
N SER A 74 25.20 11.16 3.11
CA SER A 74 25.37 12.45 3.76
C SER A 74 26.81 12.94 3.59
N SER A 75 27.00 14.20 3.26
CA SER A 75 28.33 14.82 3.22
C SER A 75 28.99 14.88 4.60
N LEU A 76 28.20 14.84 5.68
CA LEU A 76 28.67 14.92 7.06
C LEU A 76 28.79 13.55 7.74
N MET A 77 27.89 12.63 7.41
CA MET A 77 27.79 11.30 8.04
C MET A 77 27.98 10.21 6.98
N PRO A 78 29.20 9.66 6.80
CA PRO A 78 29.48 8.71 5.72
C PRO A 78 28.63 7.42 5.74
N GLN A 79 28.14 7.04 6.93
CA GLN A 79 27.32 5.84 7.12
C GLN A 79 25.83 6.06 6.82
N LYS A 80 25.39 7.33 6.65
CA LYS A 80 23.97 7.64 6.47
C LYS A 80 23.53 7.37 5.03
N LYS A 81 22.45 6.62 4.88
CA LYS A 81 21.72 6.40 3.63
C LYS A 81 20.31 6.98 3.79
N ASN A 82 20.00 8.02 3.04
CA ASN A 82 18.68 8.64 3.06
C ASN A 82 17.80 8.00 1.99
N PRO A 83 16.54 7.69 2.28
CA PRO A 83 15.59 7.12 1.30
C PRO A 83 15.00 8.20 0.37
N ASP A 84 15.86 9.03 -0.23
CA ASP A 84 15.46 10.26 -0.95
C ASP A 84 14.45 10.00 -2.06
N ALA A 85 14.61 8.91 -2.81
CA ALA A 85 13.67 8.56 -3.86
C ALA A 85 12.24 8.39 -3.32
N LEU A 86 12.09 7.70 -2.17
CA LEU A 86 10.81 7.48 -1.52
C LEU A 86 10.26 8.77 -0.90
N GLU A 87 11.12 9.59 -0.29
CA GLU A 87 10.72 10.88 0.27
C GLU A 87 10.22 11.83 -0.82
N LEU A 88 10.87 11.85 -1.99
CA LEU A 88 10.44 12.64 -3.14
C LEU A 88 9.12 12.12 -3.74
N ILE A 89 8.92 10.80 -3.85
CA ILE A 89 7.63 10.24 -4.25
C ILE A 89 6.52 10.73 -3.32
N ARG A 90 6.73 10.63 -2.00
CA ARG A 90 5.78 11.10 -0.99
C ARG A 90 5.50 12.61 -1.12
N GLY A 91 6.53 13.42 -1.28
CA GLY A 91 6.42 14.88 -1.40
C GLY A 91 5.73 15.35 -2.69
N LYS A 92 5.97 14.68 -3.80
CA LYS A 92 5.41 15.03 -5.12
C LYS A 92 3.88 14.79 -5.24
N CYS A 93 3.29 14.04 -4.31
CA CYS A 93 1.83 13.87 -4.23
C CYS A 93 1.11 15.23 -4.17
N GLY A 94 1.62 16.19 -3.37
CA GLY A 94 1.04 17.53 -3.29
C GLY A 94 1.13 18.33 -4.59
N ARG A 95 2.19 18.12 -5.40
CA ARG A 95 2.36 18.78 -6.70
C ARG A 95 1.27 18.35 -7.68
N VAL A 96 1.02 17.05 -7.81
CA VAL A 96 0.00 16.51 -8.72
C VAL A 96 -1.40 16.91 -8.26
N GLN A 97 -1.69 16.79 -6.97
CA GLN A 97 -2.97 17.23 -6.40
C GLN A 97 -3.20 18.73 -6.58
N GLY A 98 -2.14 19.54 -6.50
CA GLY A 98 -2.19 20.98 -6.76
C GLY A 98 -2.61 21.31 -8.20
N ALA A 99 -2.13 20.55 -9.18
CA ALA A 99 -2.52 20.69 -10.58
C ALA A 99 -4.01 20.41 -10.80
N LEU A 100 -4.55 19.35 -10.19
CA LEU A 100 -5.99 19.04 -10.22
C LEU A 100 -6.81 20.19 -9.63
N THR A 101 -6.43 20.66 -8.45
CA THR A 101 -7.14 21.76 -7.78
C THR A 101 -7.08 23.04 -8.62
N GLY A 102 -5.91 23.37 -9.18
CA GLY A 102 -5.72 24.51 -10.06
C GLY A 102 -6.65 24.46 -11.27
N MET A 103 -6.71 23.30 -11.95
CA MET A 103 -7.57 23.13 -13.12
C MET A 103 -9.07 23.23 -12.78
N MET A 104 -9.50 22.65 -11.66
CA MET A 104 -10.88 22.81 -11.17
C MET A 104 -11.22 24.29 -10.92
N MET A 105 -10.28 25.04 -10.37
CA MET A 105 -10.49 26.50 -10.12
C MET A 105 -10.48 27.32 -11.41
N THR A 106 -9.67 26.94 -12.40
CA THR A 106 -9.68 27.57 -13.71
C THR A 106 -11.02 27.43 -14.42
N LEU A 107 -11.61 26.23 -14.38
CA LEU A 107 -12.91 25.97 -15.03
C LEU A 107 -14.12 26.50 -14.25
N LYS A 108 -13.99 26.64 -12.93
CA LYS A 108 -15.07 27.08 -12.08
C LYS A 108 -15.58 28.48 -12.47
N GLY A 109 -16.84 28.53 -12.87
CA GLY A 109 -17.53 29.80 -13.18
C GLY A 109 -17.26 30.36 -14.57
N LEU A 110 -16.53 29.65 -15.44
CA LEU A 110 -16.42 30.01 -16.84
C LEU A 110 -17.78 29.82 -17.55
N PRO A 111 -18.15 30.73 -18.47
CA PRO A 111 -19.30 30.51 -19.35
C PRO A 111 -18.98 29.39 -20.34
N LEU A 112 -20.03 28.85 -20.98
CA LEU A 112 -19.88 27.93 -22.09
C LEU A 112 -19.12 28.57 -23.26
N ALA A 113 -18.63 27.77 -24.18
CA ALA A 113 -17.71 28.11 -25.26
C ALA A 113 -16.26 28.27 -24.77
N TYR A 114 -15.36 28.63 -25.71
CA TYR A 114 -13.95 28.80 -25.43
C TYR A 114 -13.65 30.14 -24.75
N ASN A 115 -12.92 30.06 -23.65
CA ASN A 115 -12.34 31.21 -22.96
C ASN A 115 -10.82 31.04 -22.86
N LYS A 116 -10.05 32.13 -22.89
CA LYS A 116 -8.58 32.10 -22.84
C LYS A 116 -8.04 31.42 -21.57
N ASP A 117 -8.78 31.48 -20.48
CA ASP A 117 -8.48 30.78 -19.23
C ASP A 117 -8.18 29.28 -19.44
N MET A 118 -8.82 28.67 -20.43
CA MET A 118 -8.63 27.25 -20.77
C MET A 118 -7.24 26.94 -21.33
N GLN A 119 -6.38 27.93 -21.62
CA GLN A 119 -4.98 27.67 -21.96
C GLN A 119 -4.17 27.17 -20.78
N GLU A 120 -4.63 27.38 -19.54
CA GLU A 120 -4.04 26.81 -18.32
C GLU A 120 -4.22 25.29 -18.22
N ASP A 121 -4.94 24.67 -19.17
CA ASP A 121 -5.19 23.21 -19.18
C ASP A 121 -3.94 22.37 -19.47
N LYS A 122 -2.86 22.95 -20.01
CA LYS A 122 -1.70 22.20 -20.53
C LYS A 122 -0.55 22.07 -19.54
N GLU A 123 -0.06 23.18 -19.01
CA GLU A 123 1.16 23.18 -18.20
C GLU A 123 1.00 22.31 -16.94
N GLY A 124 -0.11 22.52 -16.21
CA GLY A 124 -0.41 21.72 -15.01
C GLY A 124 -0.64 20.25 -15.30
N LEU A 125 -1.30 19.93 -16.43
CA LEU A 125 -1.53 18.54 -16.84
C LEU A 125 -0.21 17.84 -17.20
N PHE A 126 0.61 18.45 -18.06
CA PHE A 126 1.86 17.84 -18.51
C PHE A 126 2.83 17.66 -17.34
N ASP A 127 2.98 18.67 -16.50
CA ASP A 127 3.82 18.58 -15.30
C ASP A 127 3.34 17.48 -14.33
N ALA A 128 2.02 17.34 -14.14
CA ALA A 128 1.46 16.29 -13.28
C ALA A 128 1.67 14.89 -13.85
N LEU A 129 1.47 14.70 -15.16
CA LEU A 129 1.66 13.41 -15.82
C LEU A 129 3.13 13.00 -15.83
N ASP A 130 4.04 13.89 -16.18
CA ASP A 130 5.49 13.64 -16.14
C ASP A 130 5.92 13.30 -14.71
N THR A 131 5.45 14.06 -13.72
CA THR A 131 5.72 13.79 -12.30
C THR A 131 5.21 12.42 -11.87
N TRP A 132 4.00 12.03 -12.28
CA TRP A 132 3.42 10.72 -11.96
C TRP A 132 4.19 9.59 -12.61
N LEU A 133 4.53 9.70 -13.90
CA LEU A 133 5.34 8.72 -14.62
C LEU A 133 6.72 8.54 -13.99
N ASP A 134 7.40 9.63 -13.65
CA ASP A 134 8.70 9.60 -12.98
C ASP A 134 8.61 8.89 -11.62
N CYS A 135 7.55 9.15 -10.85
CA CYS A 135 7.31 8.47 -9.57
C CYS A 135 7.04 6.97 -9.73
N LEU A 136 6.31 6.56 -10.78
CA LEU A 136 6.10 5.15 -11.10
C LEU A 136 7.41 4.45 -11.47
N HIS A 137 8.22 5.07 -12.33
CA HIS A 137 9.54 4.56 -12.71
C HIS A 137 10.46 4.44 -11.49
N MET A 138 10.47 5.47 -10.64
CA MET A 138 11.28 5.46 -9.43
C MET A 138 10.81 4.38 -8.44
N GLY A 139 9.50 4.21 -8.28
CA GLY A 139 8.93 3.14 -7.46
C GLY A 139 9.34 1.74 -7.96
N ALA A 140 9.36 1.53 -9.28
CA ALA A 140 9.85 0.29 -9.89
C ALA A 140 11.35 0.06 -9.60
N LEU A 141 12.19 1.10 -9.71
CA LEU A 141 13.61 1.01 -9.39
C LEU A 141 13.87 0.71 -7.90
N VAL A 142 13.05 1.24 -7.01
CA VAL A 142 13.10 0.92 -5.57
C VAL A 142 12.84 -0.57 -5.36
N LEU A 143 11.78 -1.11 -5.97
CA LEU A 143 11.43 -2.53 -5.85
C LEU A 143 12.47 -3.46 -6.44
N ASP A 144 13.08 -3.08 -7.57
CA ASP A 144 14.13 -3.88 -8.23
C ASP A 144 15.37 -4.05 -7.35
N GLY A 145 15.68 -3.04 -6.52
CA GLY A 145 16.88 -3.03 -5.68
C GLY A 145 16.66 -3.34 -4.20
N ILE A 146 15.43 -3.59 -3.76
CA ILE A 146 15.13 -3.80 -2.34
C ILE A 146 15.61 -5.16 -1.83
N GLN A 147 16.23 -5.17 -0.65
CA GLN A 147 16.64 -6.40 0.04
C GLN A 147 15.81 -6.59 1.30
N VAL A 148 15.09 -7.70 1.39
CA VAL A 148 14.29 -8.04 2.58
C VAL A 148 15.18 -8.73 3.61
N LYS A 149 15.25 -8.20 4.83
CA LYS A 149 15.97 -8.76 5.97
C LYS A 149 15.10 -9.79 6.70
N ARG A 150 15.00 -11.00 6.13
CA ARG A 150 14.06 -12.04 6.56
C ARG A 150 14.12 -12.35 8.05
N LEU A 151 15.33 -12.51 8.61
CA LEU A 151 15.51 -12.81 10.03
C LEU A 151 14.94 -11.69 10.90
N ARG A 152 15.23 -10.43 10.55
CA ARG A 152 14.72 -9.27 11.28
C ARG A 152 13.18 -9.18 11.23
N CYS A 153 12.59 -9.45 10.07
CA CYS A 153 11.13 -9.53 9.94
C CYS A 153 10.53 -10.63 10.81
N GLN A 154 11.17 -11.81 10.84
CA GLN A 154 10.73 -12.94 11.64
C GLN A 154 10.80 -12.64 13.13
N GLU A 155 11.92 -12.09 13.61
CA GLU A 155 12.08 -11.66 15.01
C GLU A 155 11.02 -10.65 15.42
N ALA A 156 10.77 -9.63 14.58
CA ALA A 156 9.75 -8.63 14.86
C ALA A 156 8.33 -9.22 14.90
N ALA A 157 8.03 -10.16 14.02
CA ALA A 157 6.73 -10.81 13.98
C ALA A 157 6.45 -11.73 15.19
N GLN A 158 7.49 -12.20 15.86
CA GLN A 158 7.38 -12.98 17.10
C GLN A 158 7.26 -12.11 18.38
N GLN A 159 7.54 -10.80 18.24
CA GLN A 159 7.44 -9.88 19.37
C GLN A 159 5.99 -9.45 19.62
N GLY A 160 5.72 -8.98 20.84
CA GLY A 160 4.44 -8.38 21.20
C GLY A 160 3.28 -9.36 21.37
N TYR A 161 3.57 -10.66 21.50
CA TYR A 161 2.56 -11.68 21.75
C TYR A 161 1.48 -11.73 20.66
N ALA A 162 1.86 -11.52 19.39
CA ALA A 162 0.93 -11.49 18.26
C ALA A 162 0.18 -12.83 18.08
N ASN A 163 0.74 -13.94 18.58
CA ASN A 163 0.14 -15.27 18.59
C ASN A 163 -0.86 -15.52 19.74
N ALA A 164 -1.14 -14.52 20.58
CA ALA A 164 -2.15 -14.62 21.65
C ALA A 164 -3.56 -14.92 21.09
N THR A 165 -3.87 -14.41 19.90
CA THR A 165 -5.14 -14.72 19.22
C THR A 165 -5.27 -16.21 18.90
N GLU A 166 -4.19 -16.85 18.48
CA GLU A 166 -4.15 -18.30 18.20
C GLU A 166 -4.40 -19.14 19.46
N LEU A 167 -3.91 -18.67 20.61
CA LEU A 167 -4.19 -19.32 21.90
C LEU A 167 -5.67 -19.19 22.26
N ALA A 168 -6.29 -18.03 22.03
CA ALA A 168 -7.72 -17.84 22.26
C ALA A 168 -8.56 -18.76 21.34
N ASP A 169 -8.24 -18.81 20.05
CA ASP A 169 -8.91 -19.68 19.09
C ASP A 169 -8.75 -21.17 19.44
N TYR A 170 -7.57 -21.56 19.93
CA TYR A 170 -7.31 -22.92 20.43
C TYR A 170 -8.23 -23.27 21.60
N LEU A 171 -8.36 -22.39 22.59
CA LEU A 171 -9.24 -22.60 23.74
C LEU A 171 -10.71 -22.69 23.32
N VAL A 172 -11.13 -21.84 22.37
CA VAL A 172 -12.50 -21.91 21.83
C VAL A 172 -12.74 -23.22 21.10
N ALA A 173 -11.78 -23.71 20.33
CA ALA A 173 -11.86 -25.02 19.66
C ALA A 173 -11.94 -26.19 20.67
N LYS A 174 -11.39 -26.01 21.88
CA LYS A 174 -11.49 -26.95 23.01
C LYS A 174 -12.79 -26.79 23.83
N GLY A 175 -13.70 -25.90 23.40
CA GLY A 175 -15.03 -25.73 24.03
C GLY A 175 -15.10 -24.62 25.09
N VAL A 176 -14.04 -23.81 25.27
CA VAL A 176 -14.07 -22.67 26.19
C VAL A 176 -14.81 -21.51 25.51
N PRO A 177 -15.80 -20.85 26.16
CA PRO A 177 -16.47 -19.68 25.60
C PRO A 177 -15.49 -18.57 25.27
N PHE A 178 -15.69 -17.87 24.14
CA PHE A 178 -14.74 -16.85 23.64
C PHE A 178 -14.34 -15.79 24.68
N ARG A 179 -15.30 -15.28 25.46
CA ARG A 179 -14.99 -14.27 26.50
C ARG A 179 -14.06 -14.82 27.59
N GLU A 180 -14.27 -16.06 27.97
CA GLU A 180 -13.44 -16.75 28.97
C GLU A 180 -12.05 -17.05 28.36
N ALA A 181 -12.00 -17.58 27.14
CA ALA A 181 -10.75 -17.78 26.40
C ALA A 181 -9.92 -16.51 26.30
N HIS A 182 -10.54 -15.38 25.96
CA HIS A 182 -9.87 -14.08 25.90
C HIS A 182 -9.29 -13.65 27.25
N HIS A 183 -10.03 -13.87 28.36
CA HIS A 183 -9.54 -13.56 29.70
C HIS A 183 -8.36 -14.45 30.10
N ILE A 184 -8.46 -15.76 29.89
CA ILE A 184 -7.39 -16.73 30.11
C ILE A 184 -6.11 -16.34 29.37
N VAL A 185 -6.24 -15.98 28.10
CA VAL A 185 -5.10 -15.58 27.26
C VAL A 185 -4.48 -14.27 27.78
N GLY A 186 -5.29 -13.32 28.23
CA GLY A 186 -4.80 -12.10 28.88
C GLY A 186 -3.91 -12.38 30.08
N GLU A 187 -4.33 -13.30 30.96
CA GLU A 187 -3.56 -13.74 32.12
C GLU A 187 -2.27 -14.47 31.71
N ALA A 188 -2.34 -15.35 30.71
CA ALA A 188 -1.17 -16.05 30.17
C ALA A 188 -0.14 -15.07 29.58
N VAL A 189 -0.58 -14.02 28.87
CA VAL A 189 0.30 -12.95 28.34
C VAL A 189 0.96 -12.18 29.49
N VAL A 190 0.22 -11.82 30.54
CA VAL A 190 0.80 -11.15 31.72
C VAL A 190 1.89 -12.02 32.38
N GLU A 191 1.66 -13.32 32.50
CA GLU A 191 2.66 -14.24 33.03
C GLU A 191 3.88 -14.37 32.11
N ALA A 192 3.68 -14.42 30.79
CA ALA A 192 4.75 -14.44 29.80
C ALA A 192 5.62 -13.18 29.91
N ILE A 193 5.00 -12.00 30.04
CA ILE A 193 5.69 -10.73 30.29
C ILE A 193 6.50 -10.80 31.59
N ARG A 194 5.91 -11.31 32.67
CA ARG A 194 6.59 -11.44 33.98
C ARG A 194 7.82 -12.35 33.92
N GLN A 195 7.77 -13.41 33.09
CA GLN A 195 8.89 -14.32 32.88
C GLN A 195 9.87 -13.84 31.82
N GLY A 196 9.58 -12.78 31.08
CA GLY A 196 10.39 -12.29 29.94
C GLY A 196 10.46 -13.29 28.79
N LYS A 197 9.42 -14.07 28.57
CA LYS A 197 9.36 -15.14 27.55
C LYS A 197 8.20 -14.92 26.58
N PRO A 198 8.32 -15.34 25.32
CA PRO A 198 7.15 -15.45 24.43
C PRO A 198 6.21 -16.57 24.91
N LEU A 199 4.96 -16.56 24.41
CA LEU A 199 3.93 -17.54 24.83
C LEU A 199 4.34 -18.98 24.52
N GLU A 200 4.98 -19.21 23.39
CA GLU A 200 5.46 -20.52 22.93
C GLU A 200 6.58 -21.11 23.80
N ASP A 201 7.25 -20.30 24.61
CA ASP A 201 8.33 -20.72 25.51
C ASP A 201 7.88 -20.88 26.98
N LEU A 202 6.59 -20.63 27.28
CA LEU A 202 6.04 -20.93 28.58
C LEU A 202 5.96 -22.47 28.79
N ALA A 203 6.30 -22.92 29.97
CA ALA A 203 6.12 -24.33 30.32
C ALA A 203 4.63 -24.72 30.30
N LEU A 204 4.32 -25.95 29.86
CA LEU A 204 2.93 -26.44 29.84
C LEU A 204 2.25 -26.30 31.19
N ALA A 205 2.97 -26.61 32.27
CA ALA A 205 2.46 -26.47 33.62
C ALA A 205 2.08 -25.04 34.02
N ASP A 206 2.73 -24.03 33.41
CA ASP A 206 2.36 -22.63 33.62
C ASP A 206 1.10 -22.28 32.83
N LEU A 207 1.00 -22.70 31.57
CA LEU A 207 -0.19 -22.52 30.76
C LEU A 207 -1.40 -23.21 31.35
N GLN A 208 -1.23 -24.41 31.91
CA GLN A 208 -2.31 -25.19 32.57
C GLN A 208 -2.82 -24.57 33.86
N LYS A 209 -2.09 -23.64 34.48
CA LYS A 209 -2.60 -22.85 35.62
C LYS A 209 -3.79 -21.97 35.23
N PHE A 210 -3.84 -21.53 33.99
CA PHE A 210 -4.91 -20.68 33.46
C PHE A 210 -6.06 -21.50 32.88
N SER A 211 -5.77 -22.68 32.29
CA SER A 211 -6.80 -23.59 31.80
C SER A 211 -6.27 -25.02 31.69
N ALA A 212 -6.92 -25.95 32.37
CA ALA A 212 -6.56 -27.38 32.36
C ALA A 212 -6.77 -28.03 30.98
N VAL A 213 -7.51 -27.43 30.07
CA VAL A 213 -7.73 -27.95 28.70
C VAL A 213 -6.53 -27.76 27.78
N ILE A 214 -5.53 -26.97 28.21
CA ILE A 214 -4.32 -26.75 27.44
C ILE A 214 -3.44 -27.98 27.50
N GLY A 215 -3.13 -28.56 26.34
CA GLY A 215 -2.22 -29.69 26.18
C GLY A 215 -0.98 -29.32 25.38
N ASP A 216 -0.06 -30.27 25.19
CA ASP A 216 1.16 -30.11 24.41
C ASP A 216 0.88 -29.70 22.94
N ASP A 217 -0.32 -29.98 22.46
CA ASP A 217 -0.79 -29.58 21.11
C ASP A 217 -0.94 -28.08 20.92
N VAL A 218 -0.76 -27.27 21.96
CA VAL A 218 -0.75 -25.80 21.89
C VAL A 218 0.49 -25.24 21.18
N TYR A 219 1.67 -25.84 21.41
CA TYR A 219 2.93 -25.29 20.89
C TYR A 219 3.01 -25.22 19.37
N PRO A 220 2.65 -26.26 18.60
CA PRO A 220 2.57 -26.15 17.15
C PRO A 220 1.62 -25.05 16.67
N ILE A 221 0.58 -24.73 17.44
CA ILE A 221 -0.41 -23.72 17.08
C ILE A 221 0.15 -22.30 17.28
N LEU A 222 0.97 -22.11 18.31
CA LEU A 222 1.62 -20.83 18.63
C LEU A 222 2.81 -20.51 17.73
N ALA A 223 3.32 -21.48 16.97
CA ALA A 223 4.44 -21.27 16.07
C ALA A 223 4.09 -20.26 14.98
N LEU A 224 4.99 -19.29 14.72
CA LEU A 224 4.78 -18.20 13.76
C LEU A 224 4.31 -18.70 12.39
N GLN A 225 4.92 -19.76 11.85
CA GLN A 225 4.53 -20.33 10.56
C GLN A 225 3.07 -20.82 10.56
N SER A 226 2.66 -21.49 11.63
CA SER A 226 1.27 -21.98 11.79
C SER A 226 0.28 -20.82 11.88
N CYS A 227 0.65 -19.74 12.58
CA CYS A 227 -0.15 -18.52 12.64
C CYS A 227 -0.37 -17.89 11.26
N LEU A 228 0.67 -17.86 10.43
CA LEU A 228 0.58 -17.36 9.05
C LEU A 228 -0.26 -18.29 8.16
N ASP A 229 -0.03 -19.59 8.24
CA ASP A 229 -0.72 -20.59 7.40
C ASP A 229 -2.23 -20.63 7.65
N LYS A 230 -2.67 -20.39 8.88
CA LYS A 230 -4.09 -20.26 9.23
C LYS A 230 -4.82 -19.10 8.56
N ARG A 231 -4.12 -18.05 8.11
CA ARG A 231 -4.69 -16.91 7.38
C ARG A 231 -4.99 -17.26 5.92
N ALA A 232 -5.61 -18.42 5.68
CA ALA A 232 -5.82 -19.04 4.37
C ALA A 232 -7.12 -18.63 3.66
N ALA A 233 -7.95 -17.79 4.25
CA ALA A 233 -9.12 -17.22 3.59
C ALA A 233 -8.71 -16.41 2.34
N LYS A 234 -9.60 -16.30 1.35
CA LYS A 234 -9.34 -15.47 0.16
C LYS A 234 -9.02 -14.02 0.57
N GLY A 235 -7.88 -13.52 0.11
CA GLY A 235 -7.35 -12.20 0.51
C GLY A 235 -6.55 -12.21 1.82
N GLY A 236 -6.41 -13.38 2.46
CA GLY A 236 -5.58 -13.54 3.65
C GLY A 236 -4.08 -13.52 3.31
N VAL A 237 -3.26 -13.45 4.37
CA VAL A 237 -1.81 -13.27 4.27
C VAL A 237 -1.01 -14.57 4.32
N SER A 238 -1.67 -15.74 4.25
CA SER A 238 -0.93 -17.01 4.19
C SER A 238 -0.06 -17.05 2.93
N PRO A 239 1.13 -17.70 2.98
CA PRO A 239 2.02 -17.79 1.82
C PRO A 239 1.32 -18.31 0.55
N LYS A 240 0.37 -19.25 0.72
CA LYS A 240 -0.43 -19.78 -0.39
C LYS A 240 -1.33 -18.71 -1.03
N GLN A 241 -2.03 -17.91 -0.21
CA GLN A 241 -2.92 -16.86 -0.70
C GLN A 241 -2.14 -15.73 -1.36
N VAL A 242 -0.99 -15.34 -0.79
CA VAL A 242 -0.11 -14.34 -1.38
C VAL A 242 0.44 -14.80 -2.72
N ALA A 243 0.91 -16.05 -2.81
CA ALA A 243 1.38 -16.62 -4.08
C ALA A 243 0.29 -16.65 -5.16
N GLN A 244 -0.94 -17.00 -4.78
CA GLN A 244 -2.08 -16.99 -5.69
C GLN A 244 -2.40 -15.55 -6.16
N ALA A 245 -2.44 -14.58 -5.26
CA ALA A 245 -2.70 -13.18 -5.59
C ALA A 245 -1.63 -12.62 -6.54
N ILE A 246 -0.34 -12.96 -6.34
CA ILE A 246 0.75 -12.59 -7.24
C ILE A 246 0.53 -13.20 -8.62
N ALA A 247 0.17 -14.48 -8.71
CA ALA A 247 -0.09 -15.14 -10.00
C ALA A 247 -1.28 -14.49 -10.74
N GLU A 248 -2.36 -14.20 -10.03
CA GLU A 248 -3.53 -13.50 -10.59
C GLU A 248 -3.17 -12.09 -11.09
N ALA A 249 -2.38 -11.33 -10.32
CA ALA A 249 -1.94 -10.00 -10.72
C ALA A 249 -1.06 -10.06 -11.99
N LYS A 250 -0.11 -10.99 -12.06
CA LYS A 250 0.73 -11.18 -13.25
C LYS A 250 -0.11 -11.50 -14.50
N ASN A 251 -1.12 -12.36 -14.37
CA ASN A 251 -2.00 -12.72 -15.49
C ASN A 251 -2.87 -11.56 -16.00
N ARG A 252 -3.09 -10.52 -15.18
CA ARG A 252 -3.84 -9.32 -15.60
C ARG A 252 -2.98 -8.27 -16.31
N LEU A 253 -1.66 -8.37 -16.17
CA LEU A 253 -0.70 -7.43 -16.75
C LEU A 253 -0.17 -7.87 -18.12
N ILE A 254 -0.51 -9.09 -18.56
CA ILE A 254 -0.21 -9.66 -19.87
C ILE A 254 -1.44 -9.57 -20.77
#